data_abff7bff4b5b0f8051b0f363960bf113
#
_entry.id   abff7bff4b5b0f8051b0f363960bf113
#
_cell.length_a   1.000
_cell.length_b   1.000
_cell.length_c   1.000
_cell.angle_alpha   90.00
_cell.angle_beta   90.00
_cell.angle_gamma   90.00
#
_symmetry.space_group_name_H-M   'P 1'
#
loop_
_entity.id
_entity.type
_entity.pdbx_description
1 polymer ?
#
loop_
_entity_poly.entity_id
_entity_poly.type
_entity_poly.pdbx_seq_one_letter_code
_entity_poly.pdbx_strand_id
1 'polypeptide(L)'
;MPTTTEQPRSMWDHYTVTIQFVGPLAAAIPKHPKAILAMLEHRQPARVPKNATPLPELAEQVAEEVGADEEAPVGYATFKSDEEGPYYEGRCIRGHLKDCALQVASFFPETKNFRAKFVNRVYVQTDKIPLFNRYGKERIKTFSGPELRFIQVMTAQGPRSSLKQVDYIDSPRIQFTLAVLADGVIGEEHLRRV
;
A
#
# COMPACT_ATOMS: atom_id res chain seq x y z
N MET A 1 36.24 -27.36 27.74
CA MET A 1 34.88 -27.36 27.30
C MET A 1 34.64 -26.11 26.47
N PRO A 2 34.31 -26.17 25.19
CA PRO A 2 34.04 -24.97 24.40
C PRO A 2 32.68 -24.41 24.80
N THR A 3 32.66 -23.22 25.35
CA THR A 3 31.43 -22.43 25.58
C THR A 3 30.93 -22.00 24.21
N THR A 4 29.87 -22.64 23.76
CA THR A 4 29.11 -22.19 22.59
C THR A 4 28.43 -20.86 22.96
N THR A 5 29.01 -19.76 22.48
CA THR A 5 28.38 -18.45 22.58
C THR A 5 27.19 -18.47 21.63
N GLU A 6 26.01 -18.76 22.16
CA GLU A 6 24.75 -18.59 21.40
C GLU A 6 24.66 -17.12 21.01
N GLN A 7 24.67 -16.84 19.71
CA GLN A 7 24.35 -15.50 19.22
C GLN A 7 22.94 -15.15 19.67
N PRO A 8 22.70 -13.91 20.14
CA PRO A 8 21.35 -13.51 20.57
C PRO A 8 20.41 -13.71 19.37
N ARG A 9 19.37 -14.49 19.58
CA ARG A 9 18.32 -14.69 18.57
C ARG A 9 17.74 -13.34 18.17
N SER A 10 17.62 -13.09 16.87
CA SER A 10 16.93 -11.90 16.38
C SER A 10 15.53 -11.84 16.99
N MET A 11 15.11 -10.66 17.41
CA MET A 11 13.74 -10.41 17.86
C MET A 11 12.73 -10.52 16.71
N TRP A 12 13.20 -10.52 15.47
CA TRP A 12 12.40 -10.51 14.25
C TRP A 12 12.79 -11.64 13.31
N ASP A 13 11.78 -12.35 12.84
CA ASP A 13 11.88 -13.22 11.67
C ASP A 13 11.53 -12.44 10.42
N HIS A 14 12.29 -12.64 9.33
CA HIS A 14 12.09 -11.91 8.08
C HIS A 14 11.60 -12.85 6.98
N TYR A 15 10.54 -12.43 6.31
CA TYR A 15 9.93 -13.19 5.21
C TYR A 15 9.90 -12.33 3.94
N THR A 16 10.44 -12.85 2.85
CA THR A 16 10.28 -12.24 1.53
C THR A 16 8.94 -12.69 0.93
N VAL A 17 8.07 -11.72 0.67
CA VAL A 17 6.76 -11.96 0.08
C VAL A 17 6.73 -11.45 -1.34
N THR A 18 6.18 -12.26 -2.24
CA THR A 18 5.94 -11.87 -3.63
C THR A 18 4.44 -11.95 -3.93
N ILE A 19 3.88 -10.87 -4.46
CA ILE A 19 2.49 -10.82 -4.91
C ILE A 19 2.47 -10.60 -6.42
N GLN A 20 1.73 -11.46 -7.12
CA GLN A 20 1.41 -11.30 -8.53
C GLN A 20 -0.03 -10.80 -8.65
N PHE A 21 -0.22 -9.61 -9.24
CA PHE A 21 -1.56 -9.13 -9.57
C PHE A 21 -2.10 -9.90 -10.78
N VAL A 22 -3.33 -10.38 -10.67
CA VAL A 22 -3.99 -11.20 -11.73
C VAL A 22 -4.54 -10.32 -12.84
N GLY A 23 -4.75 -9.04 -12.57
CA GLY A 23 -5.27 -8.06 -13.53
C GLY A 23 -4.59 -6.71 -13.39
N PRO A 24 -5.07 -5.70 -14.12
CA PRO A 24 -4.47 -4.37 -14.08
C PRO A 24 -4.58 -3.74 -12.70
N LEU A 25 -3.45 -3.23 -12.21
CA LEU A 25 -3.38 -2.38 -11.02
C LEU A 25 -3.69 -0.95 -11.45
N ALA A 26 -4.74 -0.37 -10.90
CA ALA A 26 -5.16 1.00 -11.20
C ALA A 26 -4.61 1.99 -10.17
N ALA A 27 -4.19 3.14 -10.64
CA ALA A 27 -3.74 4.24 -9.80
C ALA A 27 -4.88 4.85 -8.99
N ALA A 28 -4.56 5.45 -7.85
CA ALA A 28 -5.56 6.00 -6.93
C ALA A 28 -5.26 7.43 -6.45
N ILE A 29 -4.09 7.97 -6.74
CA ILE A 29 -3.70 9.31 -6.28
C ILE A 29 -4.08 10.34 -7.34
N PRO A 30 -4.80 11.42 -7.01
CA PRO A 30 -5.11 12.48 -7.97
C PRO A 30 -3.85 13.09 -8.58
N LYS A 31 -3.90 13.44 -9.86
CA LYS A 31 -2.81 14.13 -10.55
C LYS A 31 -2.92 15.65 -10.46
N HIS A 32 -4.14 16.18 -10.36
CA HIS A 32 -4.38 17.61 -10.26
C HIS A 32 -4.09 18.12 -8.85
N PRO A 33 -3.28 19.23 -8.65
CA PRO A 33 -2.88 19.73 -7.33
C PRO A 33 -4.04 20.02 -6.38
N LYS A 34 -5.10 20.68 -6.86
CA LYS A 34 -6.30 20.95 -6.06
C LYS A 34 -6.99 19.67 -5.57
N ALA A 35 -6.98 18.61 -6.37
CA ALA A 35 -7.57 17.34 -5.97
C ALA A 35 -6.67 16.59 -4.97
N ILE A 36 -5.35 16.75 -5.04
CA ILE A 36 -4.40 16.25 -4.04
C ILE A 36 -4.69 16.90 -2.69
N LEU A 37 -4.77 18.22 -2.65
CA LEU A 37 -5.04 18.97 -1.42
C LEU A 37 -6.40 18.55 -0.80
N ALA A 38 -7.46 18.52 -1.60
CA ALA A 38 -8.78 18.08 -1.15
C ALA A 38 -8.80 16.63 -0.63
N MET A 39 -8.05 15.73 -1.28
CA MET A 39 -7.89 14.35 -0.81
C MET A 39 -7.19 14.29 0.55
N LEU A 40 -6.14 15.07 0.75
CA LEU A 40 -5.40 15.11 2.01
C LEU A 40 -6.24 15.74 3.13
N GLU A 41 -6.94 16.83 2.88
CA GLU A 41 -7.88 17.46 3.82
C GLU A 41 -8.94 16.45 4.29
N HIS A 42 -9.54 15.72 3.37
CA HIS A 42 -10.57 14.73 3.70
C HIS A 42 -10.04 13.53 4.49
N ARG A 43 -8.75 13.23 4.39
CA ARG A 43 -8.08 12.13 5.10
C ARG A 43 -7.42 12.53 6.42
N GLN A 44 -7.47 13.80 6.78
CA GLN A 44 -6.91 14.24 8.05
C GLN A 44 -7.63 13.57 9.22
N PRO A 45 -6.89 13.08 10.23
CA PRO A 45 -7.49 12.61 11.46
C PRO A 45 -8.11 13.79 12.23
N ALA A 46 -9.16 13.52 13.00
CA ALA A 46 -9.83 14.52 13.83
C ALA A 46 -8.88 15.22 14.85
N ARG A 47 -7.78 14.57 15.18
CA ARG A 47 -6.67 15.12 15.97
C ARG A 47 -5.38 15.00 15.22
N VAL A 48 -4.86 16.12 14.73
CA VAL A 48 -3.55 16.18 14.09
C VAL A 48 -2.47 16.23 15.17
N PRO A 49 -1.45 15.34 15.17
CA PRO A 49 -0.32 15.42 16.09
C PRO A 49 0.42 16.75 15.97
N LYS A 50 0.96 17.27 17.09
CA LYS A 50 1.66 18.56 17.09
C LYS A 50 2.91 18.61 16.19
N ASN A 51 3.51 17.46 15.93
CA ASN A 51 4.69 17.28 15.09
C ASN A 51 4.35 16.72 13.69
N ALA A 52 3.09 16.79 13.28
CA ALA A 52 2.71 16.37 11.92
C ALA A 52 3.20 17.39 10.89
N THR A 53 3.63 16.92 9.75
CA THR A 53 3.95 17.76 8.59
C THR A 53 2.74 18.63 8.24
N PRO A 54 2.92 19.94 8.03
CA PRO A 54 1.85 20.83 7.59
C PRO A 54 1.19 20.35 6.30
N LEU A 55 -0.12 20.52 6.19
CA LEU A 55 -0.87 20.04 5.04
C LEU A 55 -0.38 20.56 3.69
N PRO A 56 -0.04 21.86 3.53
CA PRO A 56 0.52 22.35 2.26
C PRO A 56 1.83 21.67 1.87
N GLU A 57 2.74 21.49 2.83
CA GLU A 57 4.03 20.82 2.61
C GLU A 57 3.83 19.33 2.22
N LEU A 58 2.89 18.65 2.87
CA LEU A 58 2.53 17.29 2.50
C LEU A 58 1.91 17.21 1.10
N ALA A 59 1.12 18.22 0.71
CA ALA A 59 0.53 18.31 -0.61
C ALA A 59 1.59 18.53 -1.70
N GLU A 60 2.60 19.36 -1.42
CA GLU A 60 3.75 19.57 -2.32
C GLU A 60 4.56 18.27 -2.51
N GLN A 61 4.86 17.55 -1.43
CA GLN A 61 5.56 16.27 -1.50
C GLN A 61 4.79 15.25 -2.35
N VAL A 62 3.47 15.13 -2.15
CA VAL A 62 2.64 14.22 -2.95
C VAL A 62 2.58 14.69 -4.40
N ALA A 63 2.49 16.00 -4.64
CA ALA A 63 2.46 16.58 -5.98
C ALA A 63 3.75 16.27 -6.76
N GLU A 64 4.91 16.36 -6.11
CA GLU A 64 6.20 15.98 -6.69
C GLU A 64 6.24 14.48 -7.03
N GLU A 65 5.85 13.61 -6.09
CA GLU A 65 5.87 12.14 -6.26
C GLU A 65 4.93 11.63 -7.37
N VAL A 66 3.87 12.37 -7.69
CA VAL A 66 2.92 11.99 -8.77
C VAL A 66 3.18 12.73 -10.09
N GLY A 67 4.13 13.66 -10.12
CA GLY A 67 4.30 14.57 -11.25
C GLY A 67 3.01 15.35 -11.51
N ALA A 68 2.56 16.13 -10.49
CA ALA A 68 1.29 16.84 -10.56
C ALA A 68 1.25 17.81 -11.75
N ASP A 69 0.04 17.97 -12.31
CA ASP A 69 -0.20 18.74 -13.52
C ASP A 69 -1.50 19.55 -13.34
N GLU A 70 -1.41 20.87 -13.42
CA GLU A 70 -2.55 21.78 -13.29
C GLU A 70 -3.53 21.71 -14.47
N GLU A 71 -3.06 21.24 -15.63
CA GLU A 71 -3.88 21.05 -16.81
C GLU A 71 -4.59 19.68 -16.80
N ALA A 72 -4.17 18.76 -15.93
CA ALA A 72 -4.80 17.45 -15.81
C ALA A 72 -6.26 17.57 -15.34
N PRO A 73 -7.16 16.72 -15.85
CA PRO A 73 -8.53 16.67 -15.33
C PRO A 73 -8.55 16.36 -13.83
N VAL A 74 -9.42 17.03 -13.07
CA VAL A 74 -9.54 16.83 -11.60
C VAL A 74 -9.83 15.38 -11.23
N GLY A 75 -10.52 14.61 -12.10
CA GLY A 75 -10.78 13.19 -11.94
C GLY A 75 -9.66 12.25 -12.37
N TYR A 76 -8.50 12.77 -12.78
CA TYR A 76 -7.38 11.94 -13.21
C TYR A 76 -6.59 11.42 -12.03
N ALA A 77 -6.36 10.10 -12.00
CA ALA A 77 -5.52 9.44 -10.99
C ALA A 77 -4.29 8.80 -11.61
N THR A 78 -3.16 8.94 -10.94
CA THR A 78 -1.86 8.43 -11.35
C THR A 78 -1.15 7.72 -10.19
N PHE A 79 -0.02 7.06 -10.49
CA PHE A 79 0.85 6.43 -9.50
C PHE A 79 1.82 7.45 -8.91
N LYS A 80 2.23 7.21 -7.67
CA LYS A 80 3.46 7.79 -7.15
C LYS A 80 4.65 7.13 -7.83
N SER A 81 5.66 7.92 -8.14
CA SER A 81 6.88 7.48 -8.80
C SER A 81 8.11 8.06 -8.12
N ASP A 82 9.22 7.37 -8.22
CA ASP A 82 10.56 7.86 -7.92
C ASP A 82 11.40 7.93 -9.22
N GLU A 83 12.68 8.21 -9.11
CA GLU A 83 13.60 8.32 -10.26
C GLU A 83 13.65 7.02 -11.12
N GLU A 84 13.34 5.88 -10.52
CA GLU A 84 13.39 4.57 -11.19
C GLU A 84 12.04 4.11 -11.73
N GLY A 85 10.93 4.78 -11.38
CA GLY A 85 9.58 4.48 -11.87
C GLY A 85 8.51 4.38 -10.78
N PRO A 86 7.31 3.91 -11.14
CA PRO A 86 6.20 3.82 -10.21
C PRO A 86 6.45 2.79 -9.09
N TYR A 87 5.89 3.07 -7.92
CA TYR A 87 5.98 2.19 -6.76
C TYR A 87 4.63 2.01 -6.06
N TYR A 88 4.51 0.91 -5.32
CA TYR A 88 3.38 0.62 -4.45
C TYR A 88 3.74 0.95 -2.99
N GLU A 89 2.88 1.66 -2.29
CA GLU A 89 3.19 2.08 -0.91
C GLU A 89 3.05 0.91 0.07
N GLY A 90 4.07 0.68 0.91
CA GLY A 90 4.08 -0.36 1.94
C GLY A 90 2.91 -0.23 2.93
N ARG A 91 2.44 1.00 3.21
CA ARG A 91 1.25 1.23 4.03
C ARG A 91 -0.03 0.61 3.44
N CYS A 92 -0.14 0.53 2.10
CA CYS A 92 -1.27 -0.10 1.43
C CYS A 92 -1.24 -1.62 1.64
N ILE A 93 -0.06 -2.23 1.58
CA ILE A 93 0.14 -3.65 1.92
C ILE A 93 -0.24 -3.88 3.39
N ARG A 94 0.21 -3.02 4.31
CA ARG A 94 -0.15 -3.13 5.73
C ARG A 94 -1.66 -3.05 5.96
N GLY A 95 -2.34 -2.16 5.26
CA GLY A 95 -3.81 -2.05 5.29
C GLY A 95 -4.47 -3.33 4.81
N HIS A 96 -4.03 -3.84 3.66
CA HIS A 96 -4.55 -5.07 3.07
C HIS A 96 -4.34 -6.29 4.00
N LEU A 97 -3.14 -6.50 4.52
CA LEU A 97 -2.85 -7.58 5.47
C LEU A 97 -3.72 -7.52 6.73
N LYS A 98 -3.99 -6.31 7.23
CA LYS A 98 -4.90 -6.12 8.38
C LYS A 98 -6.33 -6.55 8.08
N ASP A 99 -6.81 -6.28 6.87
CA ASP A 99 -8.16 -6.65 6.44
C ASP A 99 -8.24 -8.15 6.15
N CYS A 100 -7.22 -8.73 5.50
CA CYS A 100 -7.10 -10.17 5.32
C CYS A 100 -7.07 -10.92 6.66
N ALA A 101 -6.30 -10.44 7.64
CA ALA A 101 -6.24 -11.03 8.97
C ALA A 101 -7.61 -11.03 9.68
N LEU A 102 -8.48 -10.07 9.40
CA LEU A 102 -9.85 -10.09 9.90
C LEU A 102 -10.67 -11.22 9.26
N GLN A 103 -10.56 -11.38 7.93
CA GLN A 103 -11.33 -12.37 7.18
C GLN A 103 -10.93 -13.82 7.53
N VAL A 104 -9.63 -14.06 7.73
CA VAL A 104 -9.12 -15.41 8.03
C VAL A 104 -9.11 -15.74 9.52
N ALA A 105 -9.52 -14.83 10.40
CA ALA A 105 -9.47 -15.04 11.85
C ALA A 105 -10.21 -16.30 12.32
N SER A 106 -11.28 -16.68 11.62
CA SER A 106 -12.05 -17.90 11.95
C SER A 106 -11.29 -19.20 11.68
N PHE A 107 -10.24 -19.19 10.87
CA PHE A 107 -9.40 -20.37 10.61
C PHE A 107 -8.36 -20.62 11.72
N PHE A 108 -8.22 -19.69 12.66
CA PHE A 108 -7.26 -19.75 13.77
C PHE A 108 -7.98 -19.58 15.12
N PRO A 109 -8.92 -20.46 15.48
CA PRO A 109 -9.72 -20.34 16.70
C PRO A 109 -8.89 -20.39 17.99
N GLU A 110 -7.72 -21.05 17.94
CA GLU A 110 -6.75 -21.13 19.05
C GLU A 110 -6.07 -19.80 19.32
N THR A 111 -5.97 -18.92 18.32
CA THR A 111 -5.35 -17.61 18.44
C THR A 111 -6.39 -16.53 18.72
N LYS A 112 -6.85 -16.45 19.97
CA LYS A 112 -7.82 -15.41 20.39
C LYS A 112 -7.34 -14.02 19.97
N ASN A 113 -8.25 -13.19 19.42
CA ASN A 113 -7.95 -11.85 18.90
C ASN A 113 -6.90 -11.84 17.79
N PHE A 114 -6.96 -12.81 16.88
CA PHE A 114 -5.98 -13.02 15.80
C PHE A 114 -5.62 -11.73 15.08
N ARG A 115 -6.59 -10.95 14.60
CA ARG A 115 -6.34 -9.68 13.91
C ARG A 115 -5.47 -8.72 14.73
N ALA A 116 -5.77 -8.51 16.00
CA ALA A 116 -5.01 -7.61 16.86
C ALA A 116 -3.58 -8.12 17.08
N LYS A 117 -3.42 -9.42 17.30
CA LYS A 117 -2.10 -10.06 17.45
C LYS A 117 -1.29 -9.96 16.18
N PHE A 118 -1.91 -10.19 15.02
CA PHE A 118 -1.28 -10.08 13.71
C PHE A 118 -0.78 -8.65 13.44
N VAL A 119 -1.65 -7.65 13.56
CA VAL A 119 -1.33 -6.24 13.29
C VAL A 119 -0.20 -5.70 14.18
N ASN A 120 -0.09 -6.22 15.42
CA ASN A 120 0.95 -5.78 16.37
C ASN A 120 2.28 -6.55 16.22
N ARG A 121 2.36 -7.56 15.35
CA ARG A 121 3.53 -8.43 15.19
C ARG A 121 4.08 -8.51 13.78
N VAL A 122 3.32 -8.03 12.82
CA VAL A 122 3.70 -8.10 11.39
C VAL A 122 3.89 -6.70 10.85
N TYR A 123 5.08 -6.42 10.35
CA TYR A 123 5.47 -5.11 9.82
C TYR A 123 5.99 -5.24 8.41
N VAL A 124 5.50 -4.38 7.53
CA VAL A 124 6.07 -4.19 6.18
C VAL A 124 7.27 -3.27 6.32
N GLN A 125 8.45 -3.76 5.99
CA GLN A 125 9.71 -3.01 6.12
C GLN A 125 9.97 -2.06 4.95
N THR A 126 9.35 -2.31 3.79
CA THR A 126 9.59 -1.55 2.56
C THR A 126 8.50 -0.50 2.40
N ASP A 127 8.86 0.79 2.47
CA ASP A 127 7.90 1.89 2.29
C ASP A 127 7.52 2.10 0.82
N LYS A 128 8.51 2.11 -0.08
CA LYS A 128 8.34 2.23 -1.53
C LYS A 128 8.66 0.88 -2.17
N ILE A 129 7.62 0.14 -2.54
CA ILE A 129 7.75 -1.21 -3.13
C ILE A 129 7.76 -1.08 -4.65
N PRO A 130 8.87 -1.40 -5.33
CA PRO A 130 8.97 -1.29 -6.78
C PRO A 130 7.99 -2.24 -7.48
N LEU A 131 7.45 -1.78 -8.59
CA LEU A 131 6.58 -2.57 -9.46
C LEU A 131 7.42 -3.22 -10.56
N PHE A 132 7.29 -4.53 -10.70
CA PHE A 132 7.97 -5.31 -11.72
C PHE A 132 7.00 -5.79 -12.78
N ASN A 133 7.51 -6.08 -13.97
CA ASN A 133 6.73 -6.72 -15.01
C ASN A 133 6.19 -8.10 -14.53
N ARG A 134 5.22 -8.65 -15.26
CA ARG A 134 4.59 -9.94 -14.93
C ARG A 134 5.58 -11.06 -14.64
N TYR A 135 6.75 -11.03 -15.23
CA TYR A 135 7.79 -12.05 -15.05
C TYR A 135 8.72 -11.77 -13.87
N GLY A 136 8.61 -10.58 -13.25
CA GLY A 136 9.41 -10.18 -12.09
C GLY A 136 10.88 -9.90 -12.40
N LYS A 137 11.23 -9.70 -13.68
CA LYS A 137 12.62 -9.53 -14.13
C LYS A 137 13.02 -8.06 -14.29
N GLU A 138 12.07 -7.20 -14.65
CA GLU A 138 12.35 -5.81 -14.97
C GLU A 138 11.42 -4.91 -14.17
N ARG A 139 12.00 -3.87 -13.56
CA ARG A 139 11.25 -2.80 -12.93
C ARG A 139 10.50 -2.01 -13.98
N ILE A 140 9.23 -1.76 -13.73
CA ILE A 140 8.39 -0.94 -14.61
C ILE A 140 8.81 0.51 -14.44
N LYS A 141 9.18 1.15 -15.53
CA LYS A 141 9.59 2.56 -15.54
C LYS A 141 8.44 3.50 -15.87
N THR A 142 7.47 3.01 -16.64
CA THR A 142 6.31 3.77 -17.10
C THR A 142 5.05 2.94 -16.91
N PHE A 143 3.93 3.60 -16.70
CA PHE A 143 2.63 2.95 -16.64
C PHE A 143 1.91 3.05 -17.99
N SER A 144 0.97 2.15 -18.20
CA SER A 144 0.04 2.18 -19.32
C SER A 144 -1.10 3.13 -18.96
N GLY A 145 -1.55 3.89 -19.85
CA GLY A 145 -2.66 4.74 -19.50
C GLY A 145 -2.67 6.02 -20.30
N PRO A 146 -3.66 6.88 -20.12
CA PRO A 146 -4.80 6.73 -19.20
C PRO A 146 -5.95 5.91 -19.79
N GLU A 147 -6.67 5.20 -18.93
CA GLU A 147 -7.92 4.52 -19.25
C GLU A 147 -9.11 5.28 -18.62
N LEU A 148 -10.21 5.37 -19.37
CA LEU A 148 -11.46 5.91 -18.85
C LEU A 148 -12.24 4.82 -18.13
N ARG A 149 -12.57 5.03 -16.86
CA ARG A 149 -13.39 4.13 -16.05
C ARG A 149 -14.65 4.80 -15.60
N PHE A 150 -15.77 4.11 -15.80
CA PHE A 150 -17.05 4.50 -15.22
C PHE A 150 -17.04 4.12 -13.74
N ILE A 151 -17.33 5.09 -12.89
CA ILE A 151 -17.51 4.89 -11.45
C ILE A 151 -18.91 5.37 -11.05
N GLN A 152 -19.51 4.66 -10.10
CA GLN A 152 -20.70 5.14 -9.41
C GLN A 152 -20.29 5.83 -8.11
N VAL A 153 -20.68 7.08 -7.96
CA VAL A 153 -20.43 7.86 -6.76
C VAL A 153 -21.76 8.07 -6.05
N MET A 154 -21.83 7.66 -4.79
CA MET A 154 -22.99 7.97 -3.94
C MET A 154 -22.92 9.43 -3.53
N THR A 155 -23.95 10.20 -3.88
CA THR A 155 -24.11 11.60 -3.47
C THR A 155 -25.32 11.73 -2.56
N ALA A 156 -25.48 12.86 -1.89
CA ALA A 156 -26.66 13.17 -1.08
C ALA A 156 -27.99 13.08 -1.88
N GLN A 157 -27.91 13.18 -3.21
CA GLN A 157 -29.04 13.10 -4.14
C GLN A 157 -29.19 11.70 -4.79
N GLY A 158 -28.42 10.70 -4.31
CA GLY A 158 -28.41 9.34 -4.84
C GLY A 158 -27.18 9.01 -5.70
N PRO A 159 -27.15 7.81 -6.29
CA PRO A 159 -26.01 7.37 -7.09
C PRO A 159 -25.91 8.19 -8.39
N ARG A 160 -24.71 8.65 -8.69
CA ARG A 160 -24.38 9.31 -9.94
C ARG A 160 -23.24 8.58 -10.64
N SER A 161 -23.37 8.41 -11.95
CA SER A 161 -22.29 7.91 -12.79
C SER A 161 -21.31 9.05 -13.08
N SER A 162 -20.01 8.76 -12.93
CA SER A 162 -18.92 9.68 -13.26
C SER A 162 -17.88 8.94 -14.08
N LEU A 163 -17.14 9.69 -14.90
CA LEU A 163 -15.98 9.19 -15.61
C LEU A 163 -14.72 9.55 -14.82
N LYS A 164 -13.89 8.57 -14.57
CA LYS A 164 -12.57 8.76 -13.97
C LYS A 164 -11.51 8.32 -14.97
N GLN A 165 -10.52 9.16 -15.16
CA GLN A 165 -9.34 8.85 -15.93
C GLN A 165 -8.28 8.25 -14.98
N VAL A 166 -7.70 7.11 -15.34
CA VAL A 166 -6.83 6.36 -14.42
C VAL A 166 -5.65 5.79 -15.18
N ASP A 167 -4.45 6.02 -14.70
CA ASP A 167 -3.29 5.25 -15.12
C ASP A 167 -3.37 3.83 -14.58
N TYR A 168 -2.88 2.88 -15.33
CA TYR A 168 -2.85 1.48 -14.91
C TYR A 168 -1.54 0.79 -15.32
N ILE A 169 -1.27 -0.31 -14.66
CA ILE A 169 -0.16 -1.22 -14.99
C ILE A 169 -0.74 -2.62 -15.09
N ASP A 170 -0.51 -3.28 -16.24
CA ASP A 170 -1.06 -4.60 -16.47
C ASP A 170 -0.29 -5.67 -15.71
N SER A 171 -1.04 -6.39 -14.86
CA SER A 171 -0.58 -7.58 -14.15
C SER A 171 0.82 -7.44 -13.51
N PRO A 172 1.10 -6.36 -12.74
CA PRO A 172 2.41 -6.18 -12.15
C PRO A 172 2.70 -7.21 -11.07
N ARG A 173 3.99 -7.31 -10.73
CA ARG A 173 4.49 -8.11 -9.62
C ARG A 173 5.18 -7.19 -8.62
N ILE A 174 4.98 -7.45 -7.34
CA ILE A 174 5.68 -6.76 -6.25
C ILE A 174 6.40 -7.76 -5.36
N GLN A 175 7.51 -7.33 -4.77
CA GLN A 175 8.25 -8.09 -3.77
C GLN A 175 8.64 -7.17 -2.62
N PHE A 176 8.42 -7.63 -1.39
CA PHE A 176 8.72 -6.86 -0.19
C PHE A 176 9.07 -7.78 0.97
N THR A 177 9.60 -7.20 2.05
CA THR A 177 9.98 -7.93 3.26
C THR A 177 8.97 -7.66 4.38
N LEU A 178 8.51 -8.73 5.01
CA LEU A 178 7.79 -8.69 6.29
C LEU A 178 8.76 -9.00 7.43
N ALA A 179 8.73 -8.18 8.48
CA ALA A 179 9.33 -8.51 9.77
C ALA A 179 8.20 -9.00 10.69
N VAL A 180 8.39 -10.17 11.27
CA VAL A 180 7.44 -10.80 12.19
C VAL A 180 8.11 -10.98 13.55
N LEU A 181 7.44 -10.59 14.62
CA LEU A 181 7.96 -10.75 15.97
C LEU A 181 8.14 -12.24 16.28
N ALA A 182 9.37 -12.64 16.64
CA ALA A 182 9.78 -14.03 16.88
C ALA A 182 9.32 -14.56 18.26
N ASP A 183 8.07 -14.27 18.64
CA ASP A 183 7.46 -14.70 19.91
C ASP A 183 6.62 -15.99 19.78
N GLY A 184 6.57 -16.58 18.59
CA GLY A 184 5.84 -17.80 18.29
C GLY A 184 4.31 -17.63 18.17
N VAL A 185 3.78 -16.41 18.32
CA VAL A 185 2.32 -16.15 18.24
C VAL A 185 1.85 -16.09 16.78
N ILE A 186 2.65 -15.49 15.92
CA ILE A 186 2.41 -15.44 14.49
C ILE A 186 3.59 -16.11 13.79
N GLY A 187 3.31 -17.13 13.01
CA GLY A 187 4.32 -17.87 12.25
C GLY A 187 3.96 -17.97 10.77
N GLU A 188 4.77 -18.71 10.03
CA GLU A 188 4.66 -18.87 8.58
C GLU A 188 3.27 -19.39 8.13
N GLU A 189 2.66 -20.30 8.89
CA GLU A 189 1.33 -20.82 8.58
C GLU A 189 0.27 -19.73 8.57
N HIS A 190 0.34 -18.81 9.54
CA HIS A 190 -0.55 -17.66 9.62
C HIS A 190 -0.36 -16.72 8.42
N LEU A 191 0.91 -16.47 8.03
CA LEU A 191 1.24 -15.61 6.89
C LEU A 191 0.76 -16.18 5.56
N ARG A 192 0.81 -17.52 5.40
CA ARG A 192 0.36 -18.20 4.15
C ARG A 192 -1.14 -18.11 3.92
N ARG A 193 -1.93 -17.83 4.97
CA ARG A 193 -3.40 -17.74 4.88
C ARG A 193 -3.91 -16.32 4.84
N VAL A 194 -3.10 -15.36 5.28
CA VAL A 194 -3.38 -13.92 5.20
C VAL A 194 -2.92 -13.36 3.87
#